data_110efd77886e9c8af9525a1d116fd67d
#
_entry.id   110efd77886e9c8af9525a1d116fd67d
#
_cell.length_a   1.000
_cell.length_b   1.000
_cell.length_c   1.000
_cell.angle_alpha   90.00
_cell.angle_beta   90.00
_cell.angle_gamma   90.00
#
_symmetry.space_group_name_H-M   'P 1'
#
loop_
_entity.id
_entity.type
_entity.pdbx_description
1 polymer ?
#
loop_
_entity_poly.entity_id
_entity_poly.type
_entity_poly.pdbx_seq_one_letter_code
_entity_poly.pdbx_strand_id
1 'polypeptide(L)'
;MQNKNWYEYQPQIIAGVIGGIAFAAYRLFRGAAIGAAAGQGVFAGLLVFGVLYAISNAFNAQSQQDSQNLDRFIEEKKKEAVAKPISTASPASQRPQSVPMQNEHAAKSSTKVERKSKGRSIVRIPGHYTVVDTETTGLDPQADRLIEIAAIRVRAGKEVARFETLVKPGCKLSKAIVDLTGITDDELTNAPEPLDALQQFIDFLKDDIIVAHNANFDVNFLYDSMQRCGMKPLENNFVDTMRLAKCIRPDLNNYKLATLAKAYRIAQPKAHRALADCETTMAVLQKMDEDARQQKIDFTQIQKKGYSSRSRVAGIVAEPGKERPESPFYGKHCVFTGELDSMTRWEAAQMIVNIGGLCTDRVTQKTNYLIAGKDEFYGDNSDCKTLNRQRAEELISQGADLQILTEDAFLRMLAE
;
A
#
# COMPACT_ATOMS: atom_id res chain seq x y z
N MET A 1 23.43 37.74 2.01
CA MET A 1 23.24 37.11 3.34
C MET A 1 22.29 35.93 3.15
N GLN A 2 22.84 34.72 3.21
CA GLN A 2 22.12 33.48 2.88
C GLN A 2 21.24 33.06 4.04
N ASN A 3 19.93 32.92 3.76
CA ASN A 3 18.97 32.27 4.67
C ASN A 3 19.25 30.76 4.68
N LYS A 4 19.92 30.27 5.70
CA LYS A 4 20.07 28.83 5.95
C LYS A 4 18.75 28.27 6.49
N ASN A 5 18.23 27.27 5.79
CA ASN A 5 16.99 26.56 6.12
C ASN A 5 17.07 25.91 7.51
N TRP A 6 16.18 26.32 8.38
CA TRP A 6 16.00 25.82 9.75
C TRP A 6 15.54 24.35 9.83
N TYR A 7 15.09 23.78 8.72
CA TYR A 7 14.53 22.42 8.65
C TYR A 7 15.57 21.28 8.60
N GLU A 8 16.85 21.57 8.35
CA GLU A 8 17.89 20.54 8.28
C GLU A 8 18.40 20.04 9.63
N TYR A 9 18.12 20.74 10.74
CA TYR A 9 18.63 20.41 12.07
C TYR A 9 17.65 19.72 13.03
N GLN A 10 16.39 19.62 12.68
CA GLN A 10 15.33 19.08 13.56
C GLN A 10 15.46 17.58 13.89
N PRO A 11 15.79 16.66 12.98
CA PRO A 11 15.85 15.23 13.33
C PRO A 11 17.01 14.87 14.25
N GLN A 12 18.14 15.55 14.14
CA GLN A 12 19.33 15.25 14.96
C GLN A 12 19.21 15.80 16.39
N ILE A 13 18.56 16.93 16.58
CA ILE A 13 18.28 17.51 17.90
C ILE A 13 17.26 16.65 18.64
N ILE A 14 16.21 16.19 17.97
CA ILE A 14 15.18 15.32 18.56
C ILE A 14 15.75 13.96 18.94
N ALA A 15 16.55 13.34 18.09
CA ALA A 15 17.25 12.09 18.41
C ALA A 15 18.25 12.23 19.58
N GLY A 16 18.97 13.35 19.65
CA GLY A 16 19.88 13.65 20.73
C GLY A 16 19.18 13.86 22.08
N VAL A 17 18.05 14.55 22.09
CA VAL A 17 17.25 14.79 23.30
C VAL A 17 16.57 13.51 23.79
N ILE A 18 15.98 12.71 22.90
CA ILE A 18 15.37 11.41 23.25
C ILE A 18 16.43 10.43 23.76
N GLY A 19 17.58 10.34 23.10
CA GLY A 19 18.71 9.52 23.54
C GLY A 19 19.27 9.95 24.90
N GLY A 20 19.40 11.26 25.14
CA GLY A 20 19.84 11.82 26.40
C GLY A 20 18.91 11.56 27.57
N ILE A 21 17.61 11.68 27.34
CA ILE A 21 16.56 11.41 28.36
C ILE A 21 16.49 9.90 28.67
N ALA A 22 16.54 9.03 27.66
CA ALA A 22 16.56 7.58 27.85
C ALA A 22 17.81 7.12 28.62
N PHE A 23 18.97 7.72 28.35
CA PHE A 23 20.20 7.42 29.06
C PHE A 23 20.21 7.94 30.51
N ALA A 24 19.65 9.12 30.75
CA ALA A 24 19.48 9.67 32.09
C ALA A 24 18.51 8.84 32.94
N ALA A 25 17.39 8.43 32.35
CA ALA A 25 16.42 7.53 33.00
C ALA A 25 17.02 6.15 33.31
N TYR A 26 17.83 5.59 32.40
CA TYR A 26 18.55 4.33 32.62
C TYR A 26 19.59 4.45 33.76
N ARG A 27 20.31 5.56 33.85
CA ARG A 27 21.30 5.80 34.97
C ARG A 27 20.57 5.97 36.30
N LEU A 28 19.48 6.67 36.37
CA LEU A 28 18.65 6.83 37.58
C LEU A 28 18.07 5.48 38.03
N PHE A 29 17.59 4.66 37.10
CA PHE A 29 17.06 3.32 37.42
C PHE A 29 18.16 2.38 37.94
N ARG A 30 19.36 2.42 37.36
CA ARG A 30 20.51 1.61 37.81
C ARG A 30 21.11 2.06 39.17
N GLY A 31 20.99 3.33 39.47
CA GLY A 31 21.42 3.90 40.78
C GLY A 31 20.42 3.57 41.90
N ALA A 32 19.10 3.52 41.58
CA ALA A 32 18.04 3.22 42.54
C ALA A 32 17.96 1.72 42.90
N ALA A 33 18.44 0.83 42.03
CA ALA A 33 18.48 -0.62 42.31
C ALA A 33 19.54 -1.05 43.33
N ILE A 34 20.44 -0.16 43.74
CA ILE A 34 21.52 -0.45 44.68
C ILE A 34 21.23 0.04 46.11
N GLY A 35 20.13 0.81 46.34
CA GLY A 35 19.72 1.36 47.64
C GLY A 35 18.28 1.01 47.99
N ALA A 36 18.06 -0.17 48.54
CA ALA A 36 16.75 -0.63 48.92
C ALA A 36 16.21 0.06 50.19
N ALA A 37 15.20 0.95 50.01
CA ALA A 37 14.20 1.24 51.03
C ALA A 37 12.86 1.54 50.28
N ALA A 38 11.82 0.84 50.64
CA ALA A 38 10.54 0.75 49.94
C ALA A 38 9.72 2.04 49.74
N GLY A 39 10.24 3.19 50.12
CA GLY A 39 9.59 4.50 49.94
C GLY A 39 10.07 5.32 48.74
N GLN A 40 11.27 5.07 48.21
CA GLN A 40 11.86 5.87 47.13
C GLN A 40 11.48 5.40 45.73
N GLY A 41 11.03 4.16 45.56
CA GLY A 41 10.57 3.62 44.26
C GLY A 41 9.31 4.25 43.73
N VAL A 42 8.40 4.64 44.62
CA VAL A 42 7.12 5.27 44.24
C VAL A 42 7.35 6.72 43.75
N PHE A 43 8.25 7.46 44.40
CA PHE A 43 8.59 8.82 43.98
C PHE A 43 9.30 8.89 42.63
N ALA A 44 10.20 7.94 42.34
CA ALA A 44 10.87 7.85 41.05
C ALA A 44 9.88 7.49 39.92
N GLY A 45 8.92 6.60 40.18
CA GLY A 45 7.87 6.23 39.23
C GLY A 45 6.94 7.41 38.88
N LEU A 46 6.55 8.21 39.88
CA LEU A 46 5.72 9.39 39.68
C LEU A 46 6.46 10.51 38.91
N LEU A 47 7.76 10.68 39.12
CA LEU A 47 8.58 11.63 38.36
C LEU A 47 8.74 11.25 36.90
N VAL A 48 8.97 9.97 36.60
CA VAL A 48 9.04 9.45 35.23
C VAL A 48 7.69 9.57 34.52
N PHE A 49 6.59 9.26 35.21
CA PHE A 49 5.23 9.41 34.66
C PHE A 49 4.90 10.89 34.39
N GLY A 50 5.26 11.80 35.30
CA GLY A 50 5.07 13.24 35.11
C GLY A 50 5.84 13.80 33.91
N VAL A 51 7.08 13.34 33.70
CA VAL A 51 7.92 13.75 32.55
C VAL A 51 7.32 13.19 31.24
N LEU A 52 6.92 11.93 31.20
CA LEU A 52 6.30 11.33 30.02
C LEU A 52 4.95 11.97 29.68
N TYR A 53 4.16 12.32 30.69
CA TYR A 53 2.90 13.05 30.51
C TYR A 53 3.12 14.46 29.98
N ALA A 54 4.14 15.19 30.48
CA ALA A 54 4.51 16.52 29.99
C ALA A 54 5.01 16.48 28.53
N ILE A 55 5.81 15.46 28.16
CA ILE A 55 6.28 15.26 26.79
C ILE A 55 5.09 14.95 25.86
N SER A 56 4.16 14.10 26.28
CA SER A 56 2.96 13.76 25.50
C SER A 56 2.08 15.01 25.27
N ASN A 57 1.89 15.84 26.29
CA ASN A 57 1.11 17.08 26.15
C ASN A 57 1.81 18.13 25.28
N ALA A 58 3.14 18.24 25.36
CA ALA A 58 3.91 19.13 24.50
C ALA A 58 3.83 18.69 23.02
N PHE A 59 3.89 17.37 22.78
CA PHE A 59 3.77 16.82 21.43
C PHE A 59 2.36 17.04 20.84
N ASN A 60 1.31 16.88 21.65
CA ASN A 60 -0.07 17.16 21.23
C ASN A 60 -0.31 18.65 20.97
N ALA A 61 0.27 19.53 21.77
CA ALA A 61 0.16 20.99 21.57
C ALA A 61 0.89 21.42 20.30
N GLN A 62 2.07 20.85 20.01
CA GLN A 62 2.80 21.12 18.78
C GLN A 62 2.02 20.66 17.55
N SER A 63 1.45 19.45 17.59
CA SER A 63 0.62 18.91 16.51
C SER A 63 -0.61 19.76 16.23
N GLN A 64 -1.26 20.31 17.25
CA GLN A 64 -2.38 21.24 17.07
C GLN A 64 -1.95 22.58 16.47
N GLN A 65 -0.78 23.08 16.84
CA GLN A 65 -0.23 24.33 16.30
C GLN A 65 0.17 24.18 14.83
N ASP A 66 0.73 23.03 14.45
CA ASP A 66 1.09 22.72 13.07
C ASP A 66 -0.16 22.54 12.19
N SER A 67 -1.23 21.95 12.72
CA SER A 67 -2.54 21.89 12.05
C SER A 67 -3.14 23.28 11.80
N GLN A 68 -3.13 24.16 12.80
CA GLN A 68 -3.65 25.53 12.65
C GLN A 68 -2.82 26.38 11.67
N ASN A 69 -1.50 26.16 11.62
CA ASN A 69 -0.64 26.84 10.66
C ASN A 69 -0.89 26.36 9.22
N LEU A 70 -1.18 25.06 9.05
CA LEU A 70 -1.55 24.48 7.76
C LEU A 70 -2.90 25.03 7.27
N ASP A 71 -3.89 25.10 8.14
CA ASP A 71 -5.22 25.67 7.82
C ASP A 71 -5.11 27.14 7.41
N ARG A 72 -4.28 27.93 8.11
CA ARG A 72 -4.02 29.34 7.75
C ARG A 72 -3.33 29.47 6.39
N PHE A 73 -2.35 28.63 6.11
CA PHE A 73 -1.65 28.58 4.81
C PHE A 73 -2.60 28.23 3.65
N ILE A 74 -3.50 27.26 3.87
CA ILE A 74 -4.54 26.87 2.90
C ILE A 74 -5.52 28.03 2.64
N GLU A 75 -5.93 28.74 3.69
CA GLU A 75 -6.79 29.92 3.55
C GLU A 75 -6.13 31.08 2.81
N GLU A 76 -4.84 31.34 3.03
CA GLU A 76 -4.07 32.33 2.27
C GLU A 76 -3.95 31.96 0.80
N LYS A 77 -3.70 30.69 0.50
CA LYS A 77 -3.61 30.21 -0.89
C LYS A 77 -4.94 30.26 -1.62
N LYS A 78 -6.06 30.01 -0.94
CA LYS A 78 -7.40 30.22 -1.50
C LYS A 78 -7.68 31.69 -1.82
N LYS A 79 -7.26 32.62 -0.99
CA LYS A 79 -7.41 34.08 -1.24
C LYS A 79 -6.53 34.56 -2.42
N GLU A 80 -5.32 34.05 -2.56
CA GLU A 80 -4.46 34.35 -3.71
C GLU A 80 -5.06 33.83 -5.04
N ALA A 81 -5.71 32.66 -5.02
CA ALA A 81 -6.33 32.07 -6.22
C ALA A 81 -7.56 32.87 -6.70
N VAL A 82 -8.28 33.55 -5.78
CA VAL A 82 -9.45 34.36 -6.11
C VAL A 82 -9.08 35.78 -6.61
N ALA A 83 -7.86 36.25 -6.37
CA ALA A 83 -7.42 37.61 -6.66
C ALA A 83 -6.80 37.84 -8.06
N LYS A 84 -6.77 36.85 -8.96
CA LYS A 84 -6.28 37.02 -10.35
C LYS A 84 -7.43 37.36 -11.29
N PRO A 85 -7.49 38.57 -11.86
CA PRO A 85 -8.51 38.95 -12.85
C PRO A 85 -8.27 38.24 -14.19
N ILE A 86 -9.34 37.67 -14.73
CA ILE A 86 -9.38 37.09 -16.08
C ILE A 86 -9.27 38.25 -17.10
N SER A 87 -8.14 38.36 -17.79
CA SER A 87 -7.96 39.29 -18.90
C SER A 87 -8.66 38.75 -20.14
N THR A 88 -9.77 39.38 -20.52
CA THR A 88 -10.43 39.22 -21.82
C THR A 88 -9.73 40.09 -22.86
N ALA A 89 -9.09 39.47 -23.85
CA ALA A 89 -8.82 40.12 -25.12
C ALA A 89 -8.73 39.07 -26.24
N SER A 90 -9.77 39.00 -27.05
CA SER A 90 -9.67 38.49 -28.46
C SER A 90 -9.11 39.56 -29.36
N PRO A 91 -8.36 39.17 -30.39
CA PRO A 91 -8.85 39.50 -31.72
C PRO A 91 -8.81 38.32 -32.71
N ALA A 92 -9.82 38.39 -33.56
CA ALA A 92 -10.01 37.49 -34.69
C ALA A 92 -8.93 37.67 -35.75
N SER A 93 -8.52 36.60 -36.44
CA SER A 93 -8.49 36.49 -37.90
C SER A 93 -7.65 35.30 -38.39
N GLN A 94 -8.23 34.61 -39.35
CA GLN A 94 -7.67 33.77 -40.41
C GLN A 94 -7.42 32.28 -40.12
N ARG A 95 -8.40 31.50 -40.66
CA ARG A 95 -8.34 30.07 -40.95
C ARG A 95 -7.42 29.81 -42.15
N PRO A 96 -6.63 28.76 -42.10
CA PRO A 96 -6.39 27.90 -43.28
C PRO A 96 -7.00 26.50 -43.07
N GLN A 97 -7.34 25.94 -44.20
CA GLN A 97 -8.17 24.78 -44.44
C GLN A 97 -7.71 23.48 -43.78
N SER A 98 -8.71 22.71 -43.41
CA SER A 98 -8.72 21.38 -42.84
C SER A 98 -8.06 20.30 -43.72
N VAL A 99 -7.10 19.59 -43.13
CA VAL A 99 -6.74 18.22 -43.51
C VAL A 99 -7.36 17.30 -42.43
N PRO A 100 -8.05 16.19 -42.75
CA PRO A 100 -8.64 15.33 -41.74
C PRO A 100 -7.54 14.51 -41.08
N MET A 101 -7.17 14.84 -39.84
CA MET A 101 -6.48 13.91 -38.97
C MET A 101 -7.51 12.90 -38.42
N GLN A 102 -7.33 11.68 -38.82
CA GLN A 102 -8.04 10.53 -38.25
C GLN A 102 -7.73 10.47 -36.75
N ASN A 103 -8.77 10.67 -35.94
CA ASN A 103 -8.75 10.42 -34.51
C ASN A 103 -8.70 8.91 -34.27
N GLU A 104 -7.50 8.34 -34.15
CA GLU A 104 -7.29 7.06 -33.49
C GLU A 104 -7.22 7.27 -31.96
N HIS A 105 -8.32 7.61 -31.33
CA HIS A 105 -8.54 7.27 -29.94
C HIS A 105 -9.04 5.82 -29.87
N ALA A 106 -8.11 4.87 -30.10
CA ALA A 106 -8.34 3.50 -29.76
C ALA A 106 -8.53 3.43 -28.21
N ALA A 107 -9.78 3.17 -27.80
CA ALA A 107 -10.10 2.72 -26.46
C ALA A 107 -9.13 1.58 -26.11
N LYS A 108 -8.21 1.80 -25.17
CA LYS A 108 -7.37 0.75 -24.59
C LYS A 108 -8.32 -0.17 -23.80
N SER A 109 -8.91 -1.14 -24.51
CA SER A 109 -9.41 -2.37 -23.92
C SER A 109 -8.23 -2.95 -23.13
N SER A 110 -8.38 -3.13 -21.82
CA SER A 110 -7.41 -3.83 -20.99
C SER A 110 -7.46 -5.33 -21.34
N THR A 111 -6.93 -5.69 -22.49
CA THR A 111 -6.68 -7.07 -22.83
C THR A 111 -5.67 -7.60 -21.82
N LYS A 112 -6.10 -8.53 -20.99
CA LYS A 112 -5.25 -9.22 -20.03
C LYS A 112 -4.05 -9.81 -20.78
N VAL A 113 -2.88 -9.24 -20.55
CA VAL A 113 -1.65 -9.70 -21.19
C VAL A 113 -1.38 -11.14 -20.78
N GLU A 114 -1.34 -12.03 -21.77
CA GLU A 114 -1.10 -13.45 -21.53
C GLU A 114 0.39 -13.71 -21.43
N ARG A 115 0.87 -14.13 -20.24
CA ARG A 115 2.24 -14.57 -19.98
C ARG A 115 2.30 -16.09 -19.96
N LYS A 116 2.42 -16.70 -21.16
CA LYS A 116 2.20 -18.14 -21.41
C LYS A 116 3.05 -19.07 -20.58
N SER A 117 4.32 -18.72 -20.32
CA SER A 117 5.28 -19.56 -19.58
C SER A 117 5.48 -19.11 -18.14
N LYS A 118 4.75 -18.13 -17.67
CA LYS A 118 4.87 -17.62 -16.29
C LYS A 118 4.60 -18.74 -15.27
N GLY A 119 5.48 -18.86 -14.26
CA GLY A 119 5.33 -19.81 -13.16
C GLY A 119 4.00 -19.69 -12.41
N ARG A 120 3.62 -20.73 -11.70
CA ARG A 120 2.36 -20.82 -10.98
C ARG A 120 2.45 -20.19 -9.59
N SER A 121 1.42 -19.46 -9.20
CA SER A 121 1.23 -19.06 -7.81
C SER A 121 0.83 -20.26 -6.96
N ILE A 122 1.66 -20.61 -5.99
CA ILE A 122 1.43 -21.72 -5.06
C ILE A 122 1.08 -21.21 -3.67
N VAL A 123 0.25 -21.95 -2.93
CA VAL A 123 -0.17 -21.62 -1.56
C VAL A 123 0.45 -22.63 -0.61
N ARG A 124 1.66 -22.36 -0.19
CA ARG A 124 2.38 -23.09 0.84
C ARG A 124 3.58 -22.27 1.30
N ILE A 125 4.13 -22.59 2.45
CA ILE A 125 5.40 -22.02 2.91
C ILE A 125 6.51 -23.00 2.52
N PRO A 126 7.42 -22.61 1.59
CA PRO A 126 8.49 -23.50 1.14
C PRO A 126 9.66 -23.50 2.14
N GLY A 127 10.33 -24.63 2.30
CA GLY A 127 11.55 -24.72 3.12
C GLY A 127 12.80 -24.13 2.43
N HIS A 128 12.79 -24.08 1.09
CA HIS A 128 13.86 -23.52 0.25
C HIS A 128 13.22 -22.55 -0.74
N TYR A 129 13.68 -21.29 -0.75
CA TYR A 129 13.12 -20.25 -1.58
C TYR A 129 14.07 -19.06 -1.71
N THR A 130 13.74 -18.17 -2.61
CA THR A 130 14.38 -16.86 -2.73
C THR A 130 13.31 -15.79 -2.60
N VAL A 131 13.45 -14.91 -1.58
CA VAL A 131 12.63 -13.71 -1.44
C VAL A 131 13.08 -12.73 -2.49
N VAL A 132 12.14 -12.08 -3.17
CA VAL A 132 12.42 -11.10 -4.24
C VAL A 132 11.54 -9.89 -4.03
N ASP A 133 12.10 -8.73 -4.28
CA ASP A 133 11.40 -7.45 -4.33
C ASP A 133 12.02 -6.57 -5.42
N THR A 134 11.22 -5.70 -6.02
CA THR A 134 11.64 -4.84 -7.14
C THR A 134 11.13 -3.43 -6.98
N GLU A 135 12.00 -2.43 -7.26
CA GLU A 135 11.56 -1.05 -7.44
C GLU A 135 11.45 -0.73 -8.93
N THR A 136 10.51 0.15 -9.27
CA THR A 136 10.11 0.39 -10.65
C THR A 136 9.82 1.86 -10.90
N THR A 137 9.80 2.29 -12.17
CA THR A 137 9.42 3.65 -12.56
C THR A 137 7.93 3.95 -12.47
N GLY A 138 7.10 2.92 -12.21
CA GLY A 138 5.64 3.01 -12.10
C GLY A 138 4.99 1.65 -11.90
N LEU A 139 3.70 1.52 -12.19
CA LEU A 139 2.91 0.34 -11.82
C LEU A 139 2.59 -0.62 -12.97
N ASP A 140 2.84 -0.22 -14.21
CA ASP A 140 2.53 -1.03 -15.40
C ASP A 140 3.76 -1.79 -15.91
N PRO A 141 3.84 -3.12 -15.76
CA PRO A 141 4.98 -3.90 -16.21
C PRO A 141 5.29 -3.78 -17.71
N GLN A 142 4.32 -3.36 -18.53
CA GLN A 142 4.52 -3.16 -19.96
C GLN A 142 5.09 -1.77 -20.31
N ALA A 143 4.63 -0.74 -19.62
CA ALA A 143 5.04 0.64 -19.86
C ALA A 143 6.28 1.02 -19.04
N ASP A 144 6.34 0.55 -17.79
CA ASP A 144 7.35 0.94 -16.82
C ASP A 144 8.60 0.05 -16.83
N ARG A 145 9.61 0.45 -16.07
CA ARG A 145 10.94 -0.16 -16.06
C ARG A 145 11.37 -0.51 -14.64
N LEU A 146 12.18 -1.57 -14.51
CA LEU A 146 12.89 -1.89 -13.27
C LEU A 146 13.96 -0.83 -12.99
N ILE A 147 14.13 -0.46 -11.72
CA ILE A 147 15.21 0.43 -11.25
C ILE A 147 16.04 -0.21 -10.13
N GLU A 148 15.51 -1.19 -9.41
CA GLU A 148 16.24 -2.00 -8.43
C GLU A 148 15.67 -3.41 -8.40
N ILE A 149 16.56 -4.41 -8.21
CA ILE A 149 16.19 -5.81 -7.98
C ILE A 149 16.95 -6.27 -6.75
N ALA A 150 16.25 -6.80 -5.75
CA ALA A 150 16.87 -7.44 -4.61
C ALA A 150 16.33 -8.84 -4.39
N ALA A 151 17.18 -9.70 -3.83
CA ALA A 151 16.80 -11.06 -3.50
C ALA A 151 17.58 -11.61 -2.30
N ILE A 152 16.88 -12.39 -1.47
CA ILE A 152 17.48 -13.11 -0.33
C ILE A 152 17.19 -14.59 -0.47
N ARG A 153 18.24 -15.39 -0.59
CA ARG A 153 18.10 -16.86 -0.65
C ARG A 153 18.00 -17.44 0.74
N VAL A 154 16.97 -18.25 0.96
CA VAL A 154 16.66 -18.89 2.24
C VAL A 154 16.70 -20.41 2.09
N ARG A 155 17.37 -21.08 3.03
CA ARG A 155 17.44 -22.55 3.13
C ARG A 155 17.17 -22.95 4.58
N ALA A 156 16.18 -23.81 4.77
CA ALA A 156 15.77 -24.26 6.11
C ALA A 156 15.53 -23.10 7.10
N GLY A 157 14.88 -22.04 6.64
CA GLY A 157 14.55 -20.85 7.44
C GLY A 157 15.72 -19.89 7.71
N LYS A 158 16.92 -20.15 7.15
CA LYS A 158 18.10 -19.28 7.31
C LYS A 158 18.47 -18.60 6.00
N GLU A 159 18.80 -17.32 6.07
CA GLU A 159 19.44 -16.64 4.96
C GLU A 159 20.81 -17.27 4.67
N VAL A 160 21.08 -17.57 3.40
CA VAL A 160 22.35 -18.16 2.94
C VAL A 160 23.07 -17.32 1.89
N ALA A 161 22.37 -16.42 1.21
CA ALA A 161 22.95 -15.50 0.24
C ALA A 161 21.99 -14.35 -0.01
N ARG A 162 22.52 -13.21 -0.45
CA ARG A 162 21.75 -12.04 -0.90
C ARG A 162 22.27 -11.51 -2.21
N PHE A 163 21.39 -10.85 -2.94
CA PHE A 163 21.65 -10.18 -4.21
C PHE A 163 20.95 -8.83 -4.19
N GLU A 164 21.60 -7.81 -4.70
CA GLU A 164 21.05 -6.48 -4.88
C GLU A 164 21.72 -5.82 -6.07
N THR A 165 20.94 -5.20 -6.95
CA THR A 165 21.46 -4.42 -8.06
C THR A 165 20.49 -3.32 -8.43
N LEU A 166 21.00 -2.14 -8.74
CA LEU A 166 20.26 -1.12 -9.48
C LEU A 166 20.13 -1.56 -10.94
N VAL A 167 19.14 -1.00 -11.65
CA VAL A 167 18.91 -1.26 -13.07
C VAL A 167 18.69 0.06 -13.78
N LYS A 168 19.41 0.30 -14.88
CA LYS A 168 19.27 1.52 -15.67
C LYS A 168 17.97 1.52 -16.47
N PRO A 169 17.01 2.41 -16.17
CA PRO A 169 15.67 2.35 -16.78
C PRO A 169 15.62 2.92 -18.21
N GLY A 170 16.63 3.68 -18.64
CA GLY A 170 16.64 4.37 -19.92
C GLY A 170 15.71 5.59 -19.99
N CYS A 171 15.14 6.02 -18.87
CA CYS A 171 14.31 7.23 -18.75
C CYS A 171 14.59 7.91 -17.41
N LYS A 172 14.18 9.18 -17.28
CA LYS A 172 14.26 9.92 -16.02
C LYS A 172 13.18 9.46 -15.06
N LEU A 173 13.50 9.45 -13.78
CA LEU A 173 12.55 9.16 -12.72
C LEU A 173 11.59 10.33 -12.50
N SER A 174 10.32 10.01 -12.22
CA SER A 174 9.39 11.01 -11.71
C SER A 174 9.76 11.37 -10.27
N LYS A 175 9.44 12.62 -9.89
CA LYS A 175 9.65 13.05 -8.49
C LYS A 175 8.98 12.12 -7.47
N ALA A 176 7.80 11.60 -7.81
CA ALA A 176 7.07 10.67 -6.93
C ALA A 176 7.85 9.37 -6.69
N ILE A 177 8.52 8.82 -7.70
CA ILE A 177 9.35 7.61 -7.55
C ILE A 177 10.60 7.91 -6.72
N VAL A 178 11.26 9.05 -6.97
CA VAL A 178 12.42 9.47 -6.17
C VAL A 178 12.03 9.67 -4.70
N ASP A 179 10.91 10.34 -4.44
CA ASP A 179 10.42 10.57 -3.07
C ASP A 179 10.02 9.25 -2.38
N LEU A 180 9.51 8.27 -3.13
CA LEU A 180 9.08 6.97 -2.63
C LEU A 180 10.27 6.05 -2.31
N THR A 181 11.16 5.84 -3.28
CA THR A 181 12.24 4.84 -3.20
C THR A 181 13.54 5.41 -2.64
N GLY A 182 13.73 6.74 -2.75
CA GLY A 182 14.98 7.42 -2.49
C GLY A 182 16.05 7.18 -3.56
N ILE A 183 15.74 6.43 -4.63
CA ILE A 183 16.67 6.20 -5.74
C ILE A 183 16.66 7.43 -6.65
N THR A 184 17.84 7.88 -7.06
CA THR A 184 18.02 9.09 -7.88
C THR A 184 18.52 8.75 -9.27
N ASP A 185 18.29 9.67 -10.24
CA ASP A 185 18.83 9.53 -11.61
C ASP A 185 20.37 9.42 -11.61
N ASP A 186 21.04 10.09 -10.67
CA ASP A 186 22.50 10.06 -10.55
C ASP A 186 23.01 8.66 -10.18
N GLU A 187 22.34 7.98 -9.23
CA GLU A 187 22.65 6.60 -8.85
C GLU A 187 22.45 5.64 -10.03
N LEU A 188 21.42 5.87 -10.84
CA LEU A 188 21.09 5.03 -12.00
C LEU A 188 22.00 5.28 -13.22
N THR A 189 22.74 6.37 -13.25
CA THR A 189 23.62 6.70 -14.39
C THR A 189 24.65 5.60 -14.65
N ASN A 190 25.23 5.02 -13.58
CA ASN A 190 26.22 3.98 -13.65
C ASN A 190 25.65 2.59 -13.36
N ALA A 191 24.34 2.44 -13.23
CA ALA A 191 23.69 1.16 -13.02
C ALA A 191 23.84 0.24 -14.24
N PRO A 192 23.88 -1.10 -14.04
CA PRO A 192 23.88 -2.06 -15.13
C PRO A 192 22.72 -1.85 -16.10
N GLU A 193 22.96 -2.14 -17.37
CA GLU A 193 21.87 -2.22 -18.35
C GLU A 193 20.90 -3.37 -17.97
N PRO A 194 19.62 -3.30 -18.36
CA PRO A 194 18.60 -4.28 -17.94
C PRO A 194 18.99 -5.73 -18.25
N LEU A 195 19.63 -5.98 -19.39
CA LEU A 195 20.07 -7.33 -19.76
C LEU A 195 21.09 -7.90 -18.77
N ASP A 196 22.09 -7.10 -18.40
CA ASP A 196 23.17 -7.54 -17.50
C ASP A 196 22.65 -7.75 -16.08
N ALA A 197 21.80 -6.82 -15.59
CA ALA A 197 21.17 -6.93 -14.28
C ALA A 197 20.28 -8.18 -14.17
N LEU A 198 19.45 -8.43 -15.19
CA LEU A 198 18.58 -9.60 -15.25
C LEU A 198 19.36 -10.91 -15.39
N GLN A 199 20.45 -10.93 -16.13
CA GLN A 199 21.30 -12.12 -16.23
C GLN A 199 21.91 -12.48 -14.87
N GLN A 200 22.48 -11.50 -14.17
CA GLN A 200 23.02 -11.70 -12.82
C GLN A 200 21.93 -12.17 -11.84
N PHE A 201 20.73 -11.61 -11.93
CA PHE A 201 19.60 -12.01 -11.10
C PHE A 201 19.19 -13.46 -11.36
N ILE A 202 19.08 -13.89 -12.64
CA ILE A 202 18.73 -15.27 -12.99
C ILE A 202 19.81 -16.26 -12.55
N ASP A 203 21.08 -15.91 -12.70
CA ASP A 203 22.21 -16.73 -12.22
C ASP A 203 22.18 -16.88 -10.69
N PHE A 204 21.69 -15.84 -9.97
CA PHE A 204 21.43 -15.94 -8.55
C PHE A 204 20.15 -16.75 -8.26
N LEU A 205 19.02 -16.49 -8.91
CA LEU A 205 17.72 -17.11 -8.62
C LEU A 205 17.69 -18.60 -8.89
N LYS A 206 18.22 -19.04 -10.06
CA LYS A 206 18.15 -20.42 -10.54
C LYS A 206 16.70 -20.95 -10.56
N ASP A 207 16.48 -22.16 -10.06
CA ASP A 207 15.18 -22.85 -10.03
C ASP A 207 14.42 -22.64 -8.70
N ASP A 208 14.84 -21.68 -7.88
CA ASP A 208 14.21 -21.42 -6.59
C ASP A 208 12.74 -20.99 -6.74
N ILE A 209 11.93 -21.37 -5.76
CA ILE A 209 10.61 -20.78 -5.61
C ILE A 209 10.78 -19.32 -5.20
N ILE A 210 10.15 -18.41 -5.92
CA ILE A 210 10.12 -16.99 -5.57
C ILE A 210 9.13 -16.79 -4.43
N VAL A 211 9.51 -16.00 -3.44
CA VAL A 211 8.60 -15.46 -2.43
C VAL A 211 8.62 -13.94 -2.56
N ALA A 212 7.46 -13.31 -2.68
CA ALA A 212 7.37 -11.86 -2.74
C ALA A 212 6.08 -11.38 -2.05
N HIS A 213 6.02 -10.11 -1.71
CA HIS A 213 4.82 -9.49 -1.17
C HIS A 213 4.03 -8.83 -2.29
N ASN A 214 2.79 -9.28 -2.56
CA ASN A 214 2.06 -8.96 -3.79
C ASN A 214 2.79 -9.48 -5.05
N ALA A 215 3.28 -10.70 -4.97
CA ALA A 215 4.23 -11.34 -5.88
C ALA A 215 3.92 -11.23 -7.39
N ASN A 216 2.65 -11.02 -7.77
CA ASN A 216 2.31 -10.82 -9.18
C ASN A 216 2.91 -9.53 -9.74
N PHE A 217 3.15 -8.52 -8.92
CA PHE A 217 3.80 -7.28 -9.33
C PHE A 217 5.23 -7.59 -9.78
N ASP A 218 6.07 -8.08 -8.90
CA ASP A 218 7.49 -8.34 -9.16
C ASP A 218 7.69 -9.37 -10.28
N VAL A 219 6.96 -10.49 -10.21
CA VAL A 219 7.04 -11.56 -11.22
C VAL A 219 6.63 -11.05 -12.60
N ASN A 220 5.64 -10.17 -12.72
CA ASN A 220 5.25 -9.60 -14.01
C ASN A 220 6.30 -8.62 -14.53
N PHE A 221 6.86 -7.75 -13.68
CA PHE A 221 7.92 -6.83 -14.08
C PHE A 221 9.18 -7.57 -14.54
N LEU A 222 9.61 -8.59 -13.81
CA LEU A 222 10.73 -9.45 -14.19
C LEU A 222 10.45 -10.16 -15.50
N TYR A 223 9.28 -10.82 -15.63
CA TYR A 223 8.87 -11.52 -16.84
C TYR A 223 8.90 -10.62 -18.07
N ASP A 224 8.23 -9.46 -18.01
CA ASP A 224 8.12 -8.55 -19.15
C ASP A 224 9.45 -7.87 -19.46
N SER A 225 10.28 -7.59 -18.45
CA SER A 225 11.63 -7.05 -18.65
C SER A 225 12.56 -8.06 -19.33
N MET A 226 12.50 -9.34 -18.94
CA MET A 226 13.26 -10.41 -19.60
C MET A 226 12.83 -10.58 -21.06
N GLN A 227 11.51 -10.52 -21.34
CA GLN A 227 11.03 -10.56 -22.73
C GLN A 227 11.54 -9.37 -23.55
N ARG A 228 11.54 -8.16 -22.98
CA ARG A 228 12.07 -6.95 -23.67
C ARG A 228 13.56 -7.08 -23.99
N CYS A 229 14.31 -7.78 -23.14
CA CYS A 229 15.73 -8.06 -23.34
C CYS A 229 16.00 -9.28 -24.24
N GLY A 230 14.98 -9.93 -24.79
CA GLY A 230 15.12 -11.15 -25.60
C GLY A 230 15.57 -12.38 -24.82
N MET A 231 15.46 -12.35 -23.49
CA MET A 231 15.77 -13.48 -22.61
C MET A 231 14.61 -14.47 -22.54
N LYS A 232 14.92 -15.72 -22.15
CA LYS A 232 13.86 -16.67 -21.77
C LYS A 232 13.07 -16.10 -20.58
N PRO A 233 11.73 -16.04 -20.67
CA PRO A 233 10.93 -15.48 -19.60
C PRO A 233 11.02 -16.29 -18.30
N LEU A 234 10.71 -15.64 -17.18
CA LEU A 234 10.69 -16.23 -15.85
C LEU A 234 9.62 -17.31 -15.71
N GLU A 235 10.03 -18.54 -15.41
CA GLU A 235 9.15 -19.71 -15.27
C GLU A 235 9.05 -20.22 -13.83
N ASN A 236 9.78 -19.61 -12.89
CA ASN A 236 9.79 -20.01 -11.48
C ASN A 236 8.40 -19.92 -10.85
N ASN A 237 8.01 -20.96 -10.11
CA ASN A 237 6.82 -20.88 -9.27
C ASN A 237 7.02 -19.85 -8.17
N PHE A 238 5.93 -19.25 -7.71
CA PHE A 238 6.02 -18.20 -6.72
C PHE A 238 4.95 -18.30 -5.63
N VAL A 239 5.28 -17.77 -4.47
CA VAL A 239 4.42 -17.62 -3.29
C VAL A 239 4.17 -16.14 -3.04
N ASP A 240 2.93 -15.77 -2.90
CA ASP A 240 2.52 -14.43 -2.54
C ASP A 240 2.23 -14.38 -1.03
N THR A 241 3.06 -13.66 -0.28
CA THR A 241 2.90 -13.51 1.18
C THR A 241 1.62 -12.80 1.56
N MET A 242 1.12 -11.87 0.73
CA MET A 242 -0.19 -11.25 0.94
C MET A 242 -1.32 -12.30 0.86
N ARG A 243 -1.21 -13.24 -0.07
CA ARG A 243 -2.18 -14.33 -0.22
C ARG A 243 -2.10 -15.31 0.96
N LEU A 244 -0.91 -15.65 1.44
CA LEU A 244 -0.72 -16.48 2.63
C LEU A 244 -1.28 -15.79 3.87
N ALA A 245 -0.98 -14.51 4.06
CA ALA A 245 -1.46 -13.74 5.19
C ALA A 245 -2.99 -13.71 5.30
N LYS A 246 -3.70 -13.62 4.17
CA LYS A 246 -5.17 -13.72 4.14
C LYS A 246 -5.71 -15.05 4.67
N CYS A 247 -4.94 -16.11 4.57
CA CYS A 247 -5.31 -17.42 5.09
C CYS A 247 -4.97 -17.61 6.59
N ILE A 248 -3.85 -17.02 7.01
CA ILE A 248 -3.27 -17.22 8.34
C ILE A 248 -3.80 -16.18 9.34
N ARG A 249 -3.98 -14.94 8.89
CA ARG A 249 -4.39 -13.78 9.69
C ARG A 249 -5.64 -13.12 9.10
N PRO A 250 -6.78 -13.83 9.06
CA PRO A 250 -8.03 -13.26 8.54
C PRO A 250 -8.58 -12.10 9.40
N ASP A 251 -8.02 -11.89 10.57
CA ASP A 251 -8.32 -10.83 11.54
C ASP A 251 -7.79 -9.46 11.14
N LEU A 252 -6.87 -9.38 10.16
CA LEU A 252 -6.26 -8.11 9.79
C LEU A 252 -7.12 -7.33 8.78
N ASN A 253 -7.19 -6.01 8.97
CA ASN A 253 -7.97 -5.10 8.12
C ASN A 253 -7.41 -4.98 6.70
N ASN A 254 -6.10 -5.01 6.56
CA ASN A 254 -5.41 -5.05 5.27
C ASN A 254 -4.12 -5.89 5.38
N TYR A 255 -3.51 -6.16 4.24
CA TYR A 255 -2.35 -7.06 4.12
C TYR A 255 -1.16 -6.37 3.47
N LYS A 256 -1.03 -5.04 3.61
CA LYS A 256 0.18 -4.31 3.22
C LYS A 256 1.37 -4.83 4.03
N LEU A 257 2.56 -4.82 3.47
CA LEU A 257 3.77 -5.32 4.14
C LEU A 257 3.98 -4.63 5.50
N ALA A 258 3.80 -3.30 5.55
CA ALA A 258 3.88 -2.52 6.79
C ALA A 258 2.84 -2.96 7.84
N THR A 259 1.63 -3.33 7.44
CA THR A 259 0.60 -3.84 8.36
C THR A 259 1.00 -5.19 8.94
N LEU A 260 1.52 -6.09 8.11
CA LEU A 260 2.01 -7.40 8.55
C LEU A 260 3.22 -7.26 9.47
N ALA A 261 4.19 -6.40 9.10
CA ALA A 261 5.36 -6.12 9.93
C ALA A 261 4.95 -5.58 11.31
N LYS A 262 4.03 -4.63 11.36
CA LYS A 262 3.47 -4.11 12.62
C LYS A 262 2.78 -5.20 13.44
N ALA A 263 1.93 -6.02 12.81
CA ALA A 263 1.20 -7.11 13.48
C ALA A 263 2.15 -8.15 14.09
N TYR A 264 3.27 -8.42 13.42
CA TYR A 264 4.32 -9.34 13.88
C TYR A 264 5.45 -8.66 14.66
N ARG A 265 5.35 -7.35 14.94
CA ARG A 265 6.36 -6.56 15.68
C ARG A 265 7.75 -6.61 15.03
N ILE A 266 7.78 -6.59 13.70
CA ILE A 266 9.00 -6.56 12.89
C ILE A 266 9.36 -5.10 12.63
N ALA A 267 10.61 -4.71 12.90
CA ALA A 267 11.10 -3.38 12.59
C ALA A 267 11.30 -3.21 11.08
N GLN A 268 10.85 -2.09 10.53
CA GLN A 268 11.08 -1.69 9.15
C GLN A 268 11.97 -0.44 9.13
N PRO A 269 13.30 -0.58 9.04
CA PRO A 269 14.20 0.58 9.12
C PRO A 269 14.17 1.50 7.89
N LYS A 270 13.84 0.97 6.71
CA LYS A 270 13.69 1.70 5.44
C LYS A 270 12.66 0.97 4.57
N ALA A 271 11.46 1.49 4.46
CA ALA A 271 10.51 1.04 3.45
C ALA A 271 10.91 1.58 2.05
N HIS A 272 10.49 0.87 1.01
CA HIS A 272 10.72 1.23 -0.40
C HIS A 272 12.20 1.25 -0.81
N ARG A 273 12.97 0.27 -0.34
CA ARG A 273 14.23 -0.20 -0.89
C ARG A 273 14.14 -1.72 -0.99
N ALA A 274 14.36 -2.23 -2.17
CA ALA A 274 14.05 -3.63 -2.48
C ALA A 274 14.70 -4.63 -1.51
N LEU A 275 15.94 -4.41 -1.07
CA LEU A 275 16.59 -5.30 -0.11
C LEU A 275 15.94 -5.24 1.28
N ALA A 276 15.58 -4.05 1.77
CA ALA A 276 14.92 -3.89 3.07
C ALA A 276 13.50 -4.49 3.07
N ASP A 277 12.78 -4.41 1.95
CA ASP A 277 11.47 -5.04 1.79
C ASP A 277 11.59 -6.56 1.63
N CYS A 278 12.65 -7.08 1.02
CA CYS A 278 13.01 -8.51 1.07
C CYS A 278 13.26 -9.01 2.52
N GLU A 279 14.04 -8.27 3.32
CA GLU A 279 14.29 -8.60 4.73
C GLU A 279 13.01 -8.63 5.56
N THR A 280 12.16 -7.62 5.37
CA THR A 280 10.85 -7.54 6.02
C THR A 280 9.93 -8.68 5.60
N THR A 281 9.87 -8.98 4.30
CA THR A 281 9.06 -10.07 3.73
C THR A 281 9.52 -11.43 4.25
N MET A 282 10.83 -11.66 4.33
CA MET A 282 11.40 -12.88 4.92
C MET A 282 10.99 -13.03 6.39
N ALA A 283 11.15 -11.99 7.19
CA ALA A 283 10.80 -12.03 8.61
C ALA A 283 9.30 -12.24 8.84
N VAL A 284 8.45 -11.58 8.03
CA VAL A 284 7.00 -11.78 8.04
C VAL A 284 6.65 -13.22 7.69
N LEU A 285 7.26 -13.81 6.64
CA LEU A 285 7.00 -15.19 6.25
C LEU A 285 7.39 -16.19 7.34
N GLN A 286 8.50 -15.96 8.05
CA GLN A 286 8.93 -16.81 9.18
C GLN A 286 7.89 -16.78 10.31
N LYS A 287 7.37 -15.61 10.65
CA LYS A 287 6.31 -15.48 11.65
C LYS A 287 4.99 -16.10 11.20
N MET A 288 4.65 -15.98 9.94
CA MET A 288 3.49 -16.67 9.36
C MET A 288 3.66 -18.19 9.39
N ASP A 289 4.86 -18.73 9.23
CA ASP A 289 5.13 -20.17 9.34
C ASP A 289 4.90 -20.65 10.78
N GLU A 290 5.35 -19.89 11.78
CA GLU A 290 5.07 -20.17 13.20
C GLU A 290 3.55 -20.21 13.47
N ASP A 291 2.81 -19.19 13.04
CA ASP A 291 1.36 -19.10 13.21
C ASP A 291 0.62 -20.23 12.48
N ALA A 292 1.00 -20.53 11.24
CA ALA A 292 0.37 -21.57 10.44
C ALA A 292 0.52 -22.96 11.09
N ARG A 293 1.68 -23.24 11.67
CA ARG A 293 1.94 -24.49 12.42
C ARG A 293 1.11 -24.55 13.70
N GLN A 294 1.03 -23.45 14.44
CA GLN A 294 0.21 -23.39 15.68
C GLN A 294 -1.28 -23.57 15.38
N GLN A 295 -1.77 -22.96 14.31
CA GLN A 295 -3.16 -23.07 13.84
C GLN A 295 -3.45 -24.35 13.07
N LYS A 296 -2.43 -25.19 12.78
CA LYS A 296 -2.54 -26.42 11.98
C LYS A 296 -3.17 -26.18 10.61
N ILE A 297 -2.77 -25.11 9.92
CA ILE A 297 -3.32 -24.74 8.62
C ILE A 297 -2.91 -25.76 7.55
N ASP A 298 -3.89 -26.36 6.88
CA ASP A 298 -3.67 -27.25 5.74
C ASP A 298 -3.73 -26.48 4.41
N PHE A 299 -2.57 -26.02 3.96
CA PHE A 299 -2.44 -25.31 2.69
C PHE A 299 -2.84 -26.16 1.47
N THR A 300 -2.79 -27.49 1.55
CA THR A 300 -3.17 -28.37 0.44
C THR A 300 -4.67 -28.29 0.14
N GLN A 301 -5.50 -28.16 1.18
CA GLN A 301 -6.93 -27.97 1.05
C GLN A 301 -7.27 -26.58 0.48
N ILE A 302 -6.51 -25.55 0.91
CA ILE A 302 -6.69 -24.19 0.41
C ILE A 302 -6.35 -24.13 -1.07
N GLN A 303 -5.29 -24.80 -1.50
CA GLN A 303 -4.87 -24.84 -2.91
C GLN A 303 -5.88 -25.60 -3.79
N LYS A 304 -6.41 -26.74 -3.32
CA LYS A 304 -7.39 -27.56 -4.06
C LYS A 304 -8.74 -26.85 -4.26
N LYS A 305 -9.21 -26.12 -3.25
CA LYS A 305 -10.47 -25.35 -3.34
C LYS A 305 -10.39 -24.20 -4.32
N GLY A 306 -9.22 -23.95 -4.92
CA GLY A 306 -8.91 -22.74 -5.64
C GLY A 306 -9.07 -21.55 -4.69
N TYR A 307 -8.11 -20.66 -4.64
CA TYR A 307 -8.35 -19.34 -4.07
C TYR A 307 -9.28 -18.62 -5.08
N SER A 308 -10.55 -18.96 -5.07
CA SER A 308 -11.54 -18.04 -5.55
C SER A 308 -11.33 -16.82 -4.65
N SER A 309 -11.13 -15.67 -5.24
CA SER A 309 -11.34 -14.40 -4.56
C SER A 309 -12.84 -14.32 -4.26
N ARG A 310 -13.34 -15.30 -3.47
CA ARG A 310 -14.69 -15.24 -2.95
C ARG A 310 -14.68 -14.00 -2.09
N SER A 311 -15.42 -13.06 -2.56
CA SER A 311 -15.90 -11.92 -1.86
C SER A 311 -15.88 -12.20 -0.36
N ARG A 312 -15.03 -11.50 0.39
CA ARG A 312 -15.16 -11.50 1.85
C ARG A 312 -16.56 -11.08 2.27
N VAL A 313 -17.24 -10.39 1.39
CA VAL A 313 -18.60 -9.88 1.55
C VAL A 313 -19.66 -10.91 1.20
N ALA A 314 -19.40 -11.84 0.28
CA ALA A 314 -20.39 -12.85 -0.17
C ALA A 314 -20.71 -13.96 0.85
N GLY A 315 -20.09 -13.97 2.01
CA GLY A 315 -20.36 -14.95 3.08
C GLY A 315 -20.91 -14.33 4.36
N ILE A 316 -21.20 -13.04 4.34
CA ILE A 316 -21.75 -12.32 5.48
C ILE A 316 -23.22 -12.77 5.68
N VAL A 317 -23.53 -13.19 6.89
CA VAL A 317 -24.89 -13.58 7.29
C VAL A 317 -25.47 -12.49 8.17
N ALA A 318 -26.72 -12.12 7.94
CA ALA A 318 -27.43 -11.15 8.76
C ALA A 318 -27.58 -11.68 10.19
N GLU A 319 -27.41 -10.80 11.16
CA GLU A 319 -27.74 -11.11 12.55
C GLU A 319 -29.27 -11.01 12.73
N PRO A 320 -29.90 -12.01 13.28
CA PRO A 320 -31.37 -12.02 13.43
C PRO A 320 -31.88 -10.81 14.21
N GLY A 321 -32.97 -10.21 13.73
CA GLY A 321 -33.66 -9.11 14.42
C GLY A 321 -33.00 -7.73 14.24
N LYS A 322 -32.03 -7.58 13.32
CA LYS A 322 -31.42 -6.29 12.99
C LYS A 322 -31.92 -5.69 11.67
N GLU A 323 -32.90 -6.31 11.02
CA GLU A 323 -33.48 -5.82 9.78
C GLU A 323 -34.15 -4.45 9.97
N ARG A 324 -33.93 -3.54 9.04
CA ARG A 324 -34.53 -2.20 9.00
C ARG A 324 -35.16 -1.95 7.63
N PRO A 325 -36.44 -2.31 7.41
CA PRO A 325 -37.11 -2.11 6.13
C PRO A 325 -37.20 -0.65 5.67
N GLU A 326 -37.15 0.29 6.64
CA GLU A 326 -37.16 1.75 6.40
C GLU A 326 -35.81 2.30 5.92
N SER A 327 -34.73 1.54 6.08
CA SER A 327 -33.40 1.99 5.69
C SER A 327 -33.27 2.14 4.16
N PRO A 328 -32.61 3.21 3.67
CA PRO A 328 -32.32 3.37 2.25
C PRO A 328 -31.54 2.21 1.62
N PHE A 329 -30.86 1.39 2.45
CA PHE A 329 -30.06 0.26 2.02
C PHE A 329 -30.84 -1.07 2.02
N TYR A 330 -32.06 -1.13 2.56
CA TYR A 330 -32.85 -2.35 2.58
C TYR A 330 -33.14 -2.86 1.16
N GLY A 331 -32.82 -4.12 0.89
CA GLY A 331 -32.97 -4.75 -0.42
C GLY A 331 -32.02 -4.21 -1.50
N LYS A 332 -31.11 -3.30 -1.20
CA LYS A 332 -30.18 -2.68 -2.15
C LYS A 332 -28.89 -3.43 -2.27
N HIS A 333 -28.34 -3.45 -3.49
CA HIS A 333 -27.02 -4.00 -3.78
C HIS A 333 -25.93 -2.94 -3.59
N CYS A 334 -25.02 -3.18 -2.64
CA CYS A 334 -23.94 -2.29 -2.27
C CYS A 334 -22.58 -2.91 -2.62
N VAL A 335 -21.65 -2.07 -3.07
CA VAL A 335 -20.25 -2.42 -3.34
C VAL A 335 -19.36 -1.40 -2.65
N PHE A 336 -18.25 -1.86 -2.05
CA PHE A 336 -17.26 -0.99 -1.45
C PHE A 336 -15.99 -0.97 -2.30
N THR A 337 -15.39 0.22 -2.46
CA THR A 337 -14.12 0.41 -3.18
C THR A 337 -13.21 1.39 -2.40
N GLY A 338 -11.90 1.25 -2.54
CA GLY A 338 -10.96 2.05 -1.72
C GLY A 338 -10.92 1.59 -0.25
N GLU A 339 -10.13 2.25 0.57
CA GLU A 339 -10.00 2.04 2.02
C GLU A 339 -10.97 2.99 2.74
N LEU A 340 -11.78 2.49 3.66
CA LEU A 340 -12.63 3.30 4.51
C LEU A 340 -11.83 3.78 5.72
N ASP A 341 -12.07 5.02 6.16
CA ASP A 341 -11.32 5.65 7.26
C ASP A 341 -11.78 5.16 8.64
N SER A 342 -13.09 4.98 8.82
CA SER A 342 -13.69 4.71 10.13
C SER A 342 -13.86 3.23 10.46
N MET A 343 -13.90 2.36 9.45
CA MET A 343 -14.16 0.92 9.63
C MET A 343 -13.63 0.08 8.48
N THR A 344 -13.56 -1.23 8.68
CA THR A 344 -13.21 -2.17 7.62
C THR A 344 -14.36 -2.36 6.64
N ARG A 345 -14.06 -2.74 5.38
CA ARG A 345 -15.10 -3.13 4.41
C ARG A 345 -16.01 -4.24 4.92
N TRP A 346 -15.45 -5.15 5.72
CA TRP A 346 -16.23 -6.26 6.27
C TRP A 346 -17.24 -5.75 7.29
N GLU A 347 -16.84 -4.86 8.21
CA GLU A 347 -17.73 -4.23 9.19
C GLU A 347 -18.83 -3.43 8.49
N ALA A 348 -18.46 -2.59 7.52
CA ALA A 348 -19.42 -1.82 6.72
C ALA A 348 -20.42 -2.73 5.98
N ALA A 349 -19.93 -3.82 5.38
CA ALA A 349 -20.77 -4.79 4.70
C ALA A 349 -21.66 -5.59 5.67
N GLN A 350 -21.17 -5.92 6.88
CA GLN A 350 -21.98 -6.55 7.92
C GLN A 350 -23.14 -5.63 8.36
N MET A 351 -22.88 -4.32 8.47
CA MET A 351 -23.94 -3.34 8.79
C MET A 351 -25.04 -3.34 7.71
N ILE A 352 -24.64 -3.30 6.43
CA ILE A 352 -25.58 -3.36 5.31
C ILE A 352 -26.38 -4.67 5.32
N VAL A 353 -25.72 -5.82 5.52
CA VAL A 353 -26.38 -7.13 5.50
C VAL A 353 -27.31 -7.28 6.71
N ASN A 354 -26.93 -6.77 7.89
CA ASN A 354 -27.77 -6.78 9.07
C ASN A 354 -29.09 -6.03 8.88
N ILE A 355 -29.10 -4.92 8.16
CA ILE A 355 -30.31 -4.14 7.88
C ILE A 355 -31.12 -4.68 6.69
N GLY A 356 -30.70 -5.78 6.06
CA GLY A 356 -31.41 -6.43 4.96
C GLY A 356 -30.92 -6.03 3.56
N GLY A 357 -29.77 -5.34 3.45
CA GLY A 357 -29.12 -5.05 2.17
C GLY A 357 -28.25 -6.21 1.68
N LEU A 358 -27.73 -6.09 0.48
CA LEU A 358 -26.89 -7.09 -0.19
C LEU A 358 -25.55 -6.49 -0.55
N CYS A 359 -24.46 -7.18 -0.19
CA CYS A 359 -23.11 -6.73 -0.52
C CYS A 359 -22.42 -7.67 -1.50
N THR A 360 -21.69 -7.09 -2.46
CA THR A 360 -20.85 -7.83 -3.43
C THR A 360 -19.54 -7.11 -3.66
N ASP A 361 -18.49 -7.81 -4.16
CA ASP A 361 -17.19 -7.23 -4.41
C ASP A 361 -17.07 -6.46 -5.71
N ARG A 362 -17.98 -6.71 -6.66
CA ARG A 362 -17.90 -6.16 -8.01
C ARG A 362 -19.18 -5.40 -8.36
N VAL A 363 -18.98 -4.26 -8.99
CA VAL A 363 -20.05 -3.48 -9.58
C VAL A 363 -20.67 -4.25 -10.75
N THR A 364 -21.99 -4.40 -10.71
CA THR A 364 -22.81 -5.05 -11.74
C THR A 364 -24.00 -4.16 -12.10
N GLN A 365 -24.79 -4.53 -13.09
CA GLN A 365 -26.03 -3.82 -13.43
C GLN A 365 -27.06 -3.77 -12.29
N LYS A 366 -26.93 -4.64 -11.29
CA LYS A 366 -27.81 -4.68 -10.12
C LYS A 366 -27.33 -3.79 -8.98
N THR A 367 -26.13 -3.20 -9.08
CA THR A 367 -25.55 -2.38 -8.03
C THR A 367 -26.30 -1.05 -7.92
N ASN A 368 -26.79 -0.74 -6.73
CA ASN A 368 -27.46 0.52 -6.41
C ASN A 368 -26.49 1.54 -5.81
N TYR A 369 -25.57 1.09 -4.97
CA TYR A 369 -24.63 1.96 -4.29
C TYR A 369 -23.21 1.46 -4.44
N LEU A 370 -22.28 2.34 -4.84
CA LEU A 370 -20.84 2.17 -4.72
C LEU A 370 -20.35 3.10 -3.61
N ILE A 371 -19.93 2.54 -2.49
CA ILE A 371 -19.34 3.28 -1.39
C ILE A 371 -17.83 3.36 -1.61
N ALA A 372 -17.32 4.58 -1.81
CA ALA A 372 -15.93 4.86 -2.12
C ALA A 372 -15.21 5.45 -0.90
N GLY A 373 -14.07 4.88 -0.53
CA GLY A 373 -13.18 5.47 0.46
C GLY A 373 -12.61 6.79 -0.04
N LYS A 374 -12.02 7.55 0.86
CA LYS A 374 -11.60 8.95 0.64
C LYS A 374 -10.63 9.10 -0.53
N ASP A 375 -9.63 8.23 -0.62
CA ASP A 375 -8.62 8.26 -1.69
C ASP A 375 -9.23 8.01 -3.07
N GLU A 376 -10.28 7.21 -3.14
CA GLU A 376 -11.03 6.89 -4.36
C GLU A 376 -12.00 8.00 -4.79
N PHE A 377 -12.50 8.77 -3.82
CA PHE A 377 -13.51 9.79 -4.11
C PHE A 377 -12.90 11.15 -4.43
N TYR A 378 -11.84 11.55 -3.73
CA TYR A 378 -11.20 12.86 -3.83
C TYR A 378 -9.86 12.85 -4.60
N GLY A 379 -9.39 11.69 -5.07
CA GLY A 379 -8.14 11.60 -5.85
C GLY A 379 -8.26 12.33 -7.20
N ASP A 380 -7.47 13.37 -7.39
CA ASP A 380 -7.43 14.19 -8.61
C ASP A 380 -6.87 13.44 -9.85
N ASN A 381 -6.32 12.25 -9.67
CA ASN A 381 -5.73 11.46 -10.76
C ASN A 381 -6.75 10.53 -11.41
N SER A 382 -7.21 10.89 -12.59
CA SER A 382 -8.08 10.07 -13.45
C SER A 382 -7.50 8.66 -13.73
N ASP A 383 -6.19 8.48 -13.59
CA ASP A 383 -5.49 7.25 -13.93
C ASP A 383 -5.43 6.21 -12.77
N CYS A 384 -5.84 6.57 -11.56
CA CYS A 384 -5.80 5.69 -10.37
C CYS A 384 -7.15 5.13 -9.94
N LYS A 385 -8.22 5.31 -10.72
CA LYS A 385 -9.54 4.80 -10.36
C LYS A 385 -9.58 3.27 -10.35
N THR A 386 -10.14 2.68 -9.29
CA THR A 386 -10.35 1.23 -9.26
C THR A 386 -11.28 0.74 -10.35
N LEU A 387 -11.18 -0.54 -10.71
CA LEU A 387 -12.09 -1.18 -11.69
C LEU A 387 -13.56 -1.05 -11.30
N ASN A 388 -13.89 -1.07 -10.01
CA ASN A 388 -15.25 -0.87 -9.53
C ASN A 388 -15.72 0.57 -9.76
N ARG A 389 -14.85 1.56 -9.56
CA ARG A 389 -15.17 2.96 -9.83
C ARG A 389 -15.38 3.22 -11.31
N GLN A 390 -14.48 2.75 -12.16
CA GLN A 390 -14.60 2.84 -13.61
C GLN A 390 -15.90 2.20 -14.11
N ARG A 391 -16.19 1.00 -13.61
CA ARG A 391 -17.42 0.28 -14.00
C ARG A 391 -18.68 0.97 -13.54
N ALA A 392 -18.68 1.58 -12.36
CA ALA A 392 -19.81 2.36 -11.87
C ALA A 392 -20.07 3.59 -12.74
N GLU A 393 -19.04 4.36 -13.07
CA GLU A 393 -19.14 5.54 -13.93
C GLU A 393 -19.63 5.16 -15.34
N GLU A 394 -19.15 4.04 -15.88
CA GLU A 394 -19.63 3.51 -17.16
C GLU A 394 -21.13 3.18 -17.11
N LEU A 395 -21.59 2.47 -16.07
CA LEU A 395 -23.00 2.12 -15.92
C LEU A 395 -23.88 3.36 -15.71
N ILE A 396 -23.43 4.35 -14.93
CA ILE A 396 -24.12 5.62 -14.75
C ILE A 396 -24.25 6.35 -16.10
N SER A 397 -23.19 6.38 -16.91
CA SER A 397 -23.23 6.99 -18.25
C SER A 397 -24.20 6.28 -19.20
N GLN A 398 -24.48 5.00 -18.95
CA GLN A 398 -25.47 4.19 -19.69
C GLN A 398 -26.89 4.31 -19.10
N GLY A 399 -27.10 5.15 -18.09
CA GLY A 399 -28.41 5.42 -17.48
C GLY A 399 -28.79 4.46 -16.34
N ALA A 400 -27.85 3.74 -15.74
CA ALA A 400 -28.13 2.90 -14.58
C ALA A 400 -28.43 3.74 -13.33
N ASP A 401 -29.38 3.27 -12.51
CA ASP A 401 -29.72 3.85 -11.21
C ASP A 401 -28.69 3.38 -10.16
N LEU A 402 -27.45 3.87 -10.33
CA LEU A 402 -26.33 3.60 -9.43
C LEU A 402 -25.79 4.92 -8.90
N GLN A 403 -25.65 5.01 -7.58
CA GLN A 403 -25.08 6.18 -6.92
C GLN A 403 -23.72 5.85 -6.33
N ILE A 404 -22.78 6.81 -6.45
CA ILE A 404 -21.47 6.72 -5.81
C ILE A 404 -21.50 7.58 -4.56
N LEU A 405 -21.30 6.95 -3.40
CA LEU A 405 -21.35 7.59 -2.09
C LEU A 405 -19.95 7.72 -1.51
N THR A 406 -19.69 8.83 -0.81
CA THR A 406 -18.55 8.91 0.11
C THR A 406 -18.84 8.09 1.37
N GLU A 407 -17.79 7.75 2.13
CA GLU A 407 -17.96 7.10 3.44
C GLU A 407 -18.86 7.93 4.38
N ASP A 408 -18.69 9.26 4.41
CA ASP A 408 -19.51 10.15 5.23
C ASP A 408 -20.99 10.14 4.81
N ALA A 409 -21.26 10.10 3.51
CA ALA A 409 -22.64 9.99 2.99
C ALA A 409 -23.25 8.64 3.35
N PHE A 410 -22.49 7.56 3.22
CA PHE A 410 -22.88 6.22 3.63
C PHE A 410 -23.25 6.15 5.12
N LEU A 411 -22.40 6.71 6.00
CA LEU A 411 -22.63 6.70 7.45
C LEU A 411 -23.88 7.53 7.85
N ARG A 412 -24.11 8.67 7.20
CA ARG A 412 -25.33 9.47 7.43
C ARG A 412 -26.58 8.70 7.03
N MET A 413 -26.60 8.11 5.83
CA MET A 413 -27.74 7.31 5.34
C MET A 413 -27.95 6.03 6.18
N LEU A 414 -26.91 5.50 6.83
CA LEU A 414 -27.04 4.35 7.72
C LEU A 414 -27.65 4.72 9.07
N ALA A 415 -27.53 5.99 9.50
CA ALA A 415 -28.07 6.50 10.76
C ALA A 415 -29.55 6.92 10.66
N GLU A 416 -30.04 7.16 9.44
CA GLU A 416 -31.47 7.39 9.13
C GLU A 416 -32.26 6.08 9.23
#